data_869b340f8a7f7bd077a9eab15931157d
#
_entry.id   869b340f8a7f7bd077a9eab15931157d
#
_cell.length_a   1.000
_cell.length_b   1.000
_cell.length_c   1.000
_cell.angle_alpha   90.00
_cell.angle_beta   90.00
_cell.angle_gamma   90.00
#
_symmetry.space_group_name_H-M   'P 1'
#
loop_
_entity.id
_entity.type
_entity.pdbx_description
1 polymer ?
#
loop_
_entity_poly.entity_id
_entity_poly.type
_entity_poly.pdbx_seq_one_letter_code
_entity_poly.pdbx_strand_id
1 'polypeptide(L)'
;YTPYAYALNEVKFYDTKSPYTNMYLVLGGVGQNMVRFDHNQNISPRLNIGFNAQRFTTNKQFGTSGPSDPQNNLAANWAFVWHANYRTKDDKYTLLAQFNYLNHFVFEQGGIVGDSTFFKTDRTVSYFEDANRPSLLRTAYSWERRSHWHVYQQYVKAEGFQLYHVFDFRTDKNYFYHPDLSEARKYNFYQDYFYNPNQTDQAVRFNLVENKFGAKGRYKKFDYRLHYRNRIVSMNGNYDKLFRFIINTDIAPRNYKIPPRIENFAGLWVSYFLKDSTQRLTAETEISAGSGLKIKADLVSKFFSVGYSSVLSPPTLLQQRYESNHLRWNNATFQFTNSNNVYGVLHLATKNARFEPSIDYHLLNNYIYFDSLARPAQFNRSFSVLRLGALAEWKPGRWQFLTQFHYSAVSNDKVLRIPPIFVNFRTTFDFIYAKVLFIQLGIDLHYKSAYFADAYMPLTQQFHLQNRLQTEGYLLGEAFANFRINRVRLFVKFAHATNAIWKPGYFQTPFYPVVGRSANLFGANIPSLLSFGVNWPLFD
;
A
#
# COMPACT_ATOMS: atom_id res chain seq x y z
N TYR A 1 -2.86 -5.49 2.08
CA TYR A 1 -3.75 -5.04 0.99
C TYR A 1 -4.18 -3.57 1.12
N THR A 2 -3.35 -2.75 1.80
CA THR A 2 -3.61 -1.32 1.99
C THR A 2 -3.87 -0.54 0.68
N PRO A 3 -3.20 -0.84 -0.46
CA PRO A 3 -3.46 -0.13 -1.71
C PRO A 3 -4.90 -0.26 -2.26
N TYR A 4 -5.64 -1.26 -1.79
CA TYR A 4 -7.03 -1.50 -2.22
C TYR A 4 -8.07 -0.93 -1.25
N ALA A 5 -7.65 -0.36 -0.13
CA ALA A 5 -8.50 0.29 0.84
C ALA A 5 -8.48 1.82 0.64
N TYR A 6 -9.57 2.49 0.98
CA TYR A 6 -9.53 3.95 1.10
C TYR A 6 -8.71 4.34 2.32
N ALA A 7 -7.69 5.16 2.13
CA ALA A 7 -6.97 5.75 3.24
C ALA A 7 -7.82 6.86 3.91
N LEU A 8 -7.67 7.04 5.22
CA LEU A 8 -8.46 8.03 5.96
C LEU A 8 -8.31 9.46 5.41
N ASN A 9 -7.10 9.80 4.98
CA ASN A 9 -6.77 11.12 4.43
C ASN A 9 -7.16 11.30 2.96
N GLU A 10 -7.61 10.25 2.27
CA GLU A 10 -8.10 10.31 0.88
C GLU A 10 -9.60 10.59 0.80
N VAL A 11 -10.31 10.41 1.90
CA VAL A 11 -11.74 10.69 1.98
C VAL A 11 -11.95 12.20 1.95
N LYS A 12 -12.63 12.66 0.91
CA LYS A 12 -12.97 14.07 0.72
C LYS A 12 -14.33 14.35 1.31
N PHE A 13 -14.41 15.34 2.18
CA PHE A 13 -15.65 15.88 2.70
C PHE A 13 -16.06 17.06 1.83
N TYR A 14 -17.28 17.03 1.33
CA TYR A 14 -17.80 18.01 0.39
C TYR A 14 -18.79 18.97 1.07
N ASP A 15 -18.98 20.12 0.44
CA ASP A 15 -20.09 21.05 0.66
C ASP A 15 -20.62 21.41 -0.72
N THR A 16 -21.75 20.80 -1.11
CA THR A 16 -22.27 20.83 -2.47
C THR A 16 -23.60 21.59 -2.54
N LYS A 17 -23.77 22.46 -3.55
CA LYS A 17 -25.07 23.09 -3.83
C LYS A 17 -26.03 22.15 -4.52
N SER A 18 -25.51 21.29 -5.39
CA SER A 18 -26.24 20.20 -6.06
C SER A 18 -25.54 18.86 -5.79
N PRO A 19 -26.23 17.72 -5.92
CA PRO A 19 -25.58 16.42 -5.77
C PRO A 19 -24.37 16.26 -6.69
N TYR A 20 -23.29 15.71 -6.15
CA TYR A 20 -22.09 15.37 -6.89
C TYR A 20 -22.01 13.86 -7.04
N THR A 21 -21.93 13.38 -8.27
CA THR A 21 -21.73 11.96 -8.59
C THR A 21 -20.55 11.83 -9.55
N ASN A 22 -19.65 10.87 -9.29
CA ASN A 22 -18.56 10.55 -10.19
C ASN A 22 -18.53 9.04 -10.44
N MET A 23 -18.46 8.65 -11.70
CA MET A 23 -18.29 7.27 -12.13
C MET A 23 -16.90 7.09 -12.78
N TYR A 24 -16.17 6.09 -12.34
CA TYR A 24 -14.90 5.72 -12.91
C TYR A 24 -14.92 4.22 -13.25
N LEU A 25 -14.68 3.91 -14.52
CA LEU A 25 -14.65 2.56 -15.04
C LEU A 25 -13.31 2.31 -15.74
N VAL A 26 -12.68 1.20 -15.44
CA VAL A 26 -11.53 0.67 -16.18
C VAL A 26 -11.83 -0.76 -16.58
N LEU A 27 -11.65 -1.06 -17.85
CA LEU A 27 -11.69 -2.40 -18.41
C LEU A 27 -10.31 -2.71 -18.98
N GLY A 28 -9.67 -3.74 -18.46
CA GLY A 28 -8.31 -4.09 -18.83
C GLY A 28 -8.16 -5.56 -19.23
N GLY A 29 -7.07 -5.86 -19.92
CA GLY A 29 -6.69 -7.23 -20.25
C GLY A 29 -6.51 -8.09 -18.98
N VAL A 30 -6.63 -9.41 -19.15
CA VAL A 30 -6.51 -10.40 -18.05
C VAL A 30 -7.53 -10.17 -16.93
N GLY A 31 -8.74 -9.67 -17.27
CA GLY A 31 -9.81 -9.44 -16.30
C GLY A 31 -9.52 -8.34 -15.28
N GLN A 32 -8.59 -7.43 -15.57
CA GLN A 32 -8.33 -6.25 -14.74
C GLN A 32 -9.45 -5.24 -14.90
N ASN A 33 -10.49 -5.36 -14.07
CA ASN A 33 -11.62 -4.46 -14.11
C ASN A 33 -11.67 -3.65 -12.82
N MET A 34 -11.92 -2.35 -12.94
CA MET A 34 -12.13 -1.46 -11.81
C MET A 34 -13.36 -0.60 -12.05
N VAL A 35 -14.25 -0.61 -11.08
CA VAL A 35 -15.42 0.30 -11.04
C VAL A 35 -15.32 1.10 -9.76
N ARG A 36 -15.43 2.40 -9.85
CA ARG A 36 -15.54 3.29 -8.71
C ARG A 36 -16.73 4.22 -8.89
N PHE A 37 -17.47 4.39 -7.81
CA PHE A 37 -18.61 5.28 -7.71
C PHE A 37 -18.45 6.17 -6.49
N ASP A 38 -18.56 7.48 -6.68
CA ASP A 38 -18.52 8.48 -5.62
C ASP A 38 -19.80 9.31 -5.68
N HIS A 39 -20.50 9.46 -4.56
CA HIS A 39 -21.70 10.29 -4.45
C HIS A 39 -21.66 11.13 -3.19
N ASN A 40 -22.04 12.42 -3.31
CA ASN A 40 -22.06 13.37 -2.21
C ASN A 40 -23.25 14.32 -2.36
N GLN A 41 -23.95 14.55 -1.27
CA GLN A 41 -25.12 15.41 -1.26
C GLN A 41 -25.28 16.15 0.07
N ASN A 42 -25.59 17.43 0.01
CA ASN A 42 -26.06 18.19 1.16
C ASN A 42 -27.52 17.83 1.47
N ILE A 43 -27.76 17.25 2.64
CA ILE A 43 -29.11 17.01 3.17
C ILE A 43 -29.69 18.31 3.74
N SER A 44 -28.82 19.16 4.25
CA SER A 44 -29.13 20.51 4.69
C SER A 44 -27.92 21.41 4.43
N PRO A 45 -28.03 22.74 4.56
CA PRO A 45 -26.87 23.63 4.40
C PRO A 45 -25.69 23.34 5.33
N ARG A 46 -25.87 22.40 6.28
CA ARG A 46 -24.86 22.10 7.32
C ARG A 46 -24.53 20.64 7.46
N LEU A 47 -25.25 19.77 6.80
CA LEU A 47 -25.05 18.34 6.82
C LEU A 47 -24.84 17.85 5.39
N ASN A 48 -23.64 17.39 5.09
CA ASN A 48 -23.33 16.65 3.87
C ASN A 48 -23.13 15.17 4.22
N ILE A 49 -23.62 14.29 3.38
CA ILE A 49 -23.36 12.87 3.43
C ILE A 49 -22.74 12.42 2.11
N GLY A 50 -21.86 11.44 2.17
CA GLY A 50 -21.24 10.88 0.98
C GLY A 50 -21.03 9.37 1.09
N PHE A 51 -20.95 8.76 -0.07
CA PHE A 51 -20.70 7.34 -0.23
C PHE A 51 -19.73 7.13 -1.38
N ASN A 52 -18.68 6.34 -1.13
CA ASN A 52 -17.73 5.90 -2.15
C ASN A 52 -17.71 4.37 -2.17
N ALA A 53 -17.77 3.80 -3.35
CA ALA A 53 -17.66 2.36 -3.57
C ALA A 53 -16.62 2.07 -4.64
N GLN A 54 -15.83 1.04 -4.42
CA GLN A 54 -14.83 0.57 -5.39
C GLN A 54 -14.87 -0.94 -5.47
N ARG A 55 -14.88 -1.44 -6.68
CA ARG A 55 -14.65 -2.85 -6.98
C ARG A 55 -13.45 -3.00 -7.90
N PHE A 56 -12.58 -3.93 -7.57
CA PHE A 56 -11.45 -4.32 -8.40
C PHE A 56 -11.44 -5.84 -8.55
N THR A 57 -11.20 -6.33 -9.78
CA THR A 57 -11.01 -7.76 -10.06
C THR A 57 -9.84 -7.96 -10.99
N THR A 58 -9.18 -9.11 -10.91
CA THR A 58 -8.15 -9.54 -11.86
C THR A 58 -8.11 -11.06 -11.94
N ASN A 59 -7.73 -11.60 -13.11
CA ASN A 59 -7.60 -13.03 -13.32
C ASN A 59 -6.17 -13.51 -13.12
N LYS A 60 -6.02 -14.80 -12.86
CA LYS A 60 -4.73 -15.48 -12.80
C LYS A 60 -4.03 -15.38 -14.15
N GLN A 61 -2.73 -15.16 -14.13
CA GLN A 61 -1.87 -15.16 -15.32
C GLN A 61 -1.23 -16.53 -15.57
N PHE A 62 -1.07 -17.33 -14.52
CA PHE A 62 -0.56 -18.71 -14.56
C PHE A 62 -1.32 -19.58 -13.54
N GLY A 63 -1.14 -20.89 -13.60
CA GLY A 63 -1.88 -21.83 -12.74
C GLY A 63 -3.38 -21.84 -13.02
N THR A 64 -3.78 -21.63 -14.28
CA THR A 64 -5.17 -21.69 -14.74
C THR A 64 -5.51 -23.11 -15.17
N SER A 65 -6.75 -23.54 -14.93
CA SER A 65 -7.26 -24.85 -15.37
C SER A 65 -8.06 -24.77 -16.68
N GLY A 66 -8.06 -23.60 -17.33
CA GLY A 66 -8.78 -23.30 -18.57
C GLY A 66 -9.61 -22.01 -18.47
N PRO A 67 -10.08 -21.47 -19.63
CA PRO A 67 -10.77 -20.16 -19.65
C PRO A 67 -12.10 -20.14 -18.91
N SER A 68 -12.74 -21.29 -18.73
CA SER A 68 -14.06 -21.41 -18.08
C SER A 68 -14.00 -21.75 -16.59
N ASP A 69 -12.79 -21.87 -16.01
CA ASP A 69 -12.66 -22.21 -14.60
C ASP A 69 -13.11 -21.05 -13.71
N PRO A 70 -14.11 -21.23 -12.82
CA PRO A 70 -14.51 -20.20 -11.86
C PRO A 70 -13.36 -19.75 -10.95
N GLN A 71 -12.32 -20.56 -10.81
CA GLN A 71 -11.11 -20.25 -10.04
C GLN A 71 -10.09 -19.40 -10.82
N ASN A 72 -10.42 -18.94 -12.03
CA ASN A 72 -9.53 -18.05 -12.80
C ASN A 72 -9.37 -16.65 -12.19
N ASN A 73 -10.27 -16.22 -11.31
CA ASN A 73 -10.07 -14.99 -10.56
C ASN A 73 -8.81 -15.11 -9.67
N LEU A 74 -7.88 -14.19 -9.83
CA LEU A 74 -6.75 -14.05 -8.91
C LEU A 74 -7.16 -13.28 -7.67
N ALA A 75 -7.80 -12.13 -7.88
CA ALA A 75 -8.22 -11.27 -6.78
C ALA A 75 -9.54 -10.59 -7.07
N ALA A 76 -10.33 -10.41 -6.01
CA ALA A 76 -11.55 -9.62 -6.01
C ALA A 76 -11.58 -8.74 -4.76
N ASN A 77 -11.84 -7.47 -4.96
CA ASN A 77 -11.85 -6.47 -3.90
C ASN A 77 -13.16 -5.68 -3.93
N TRP A 78 -13.69 -5.42 -2.74
CA TRP A 78 -14.73 -4.43 -2.50
C TRP A 78 -14.26 -3.48 -1.41
N ALA A 79 -14.30 -2.19 -1.69
CA ALA A 79 -14.04 -1.16 -0.70
C ALA A 79 -15.18 -0.15 -0.68
N PHE A 80 -15.63 0.22 0.51
CA PHE A 80 -16.71 1.19 0.72
C PHE A 80 -16.29 2.23 1.75
N VAL A 81 -16.73 3.45 1.52
CA VAL A 81 -16.65 4.53 2.51
C VAL A 81 -17.99 5.22 2.61
N TRP A 82 -18.50 5.29 3.82
CA TRP A 82 -19.60 6.19 4.17
C TRP A 82 -19.01 7.34 4.98
N HIS A 83 -19.36 8.56 4.64
CA HIS A 83 -18.86 9.71 5.37
C HIS A 83 -19.92 10.80 5.50
N ALA A 84 -19.79 11.59 6.57
CA ALA A 84 -20.64 12.72 6.83
C ALA A 84 -19.85 13.86 7.43
N ASN A 85 -20.19 15.09 7.08
CA ASN A 85 -19.72 16.27 7.76
C ASN A 85 -20.91 17.10 8.25
N TYR A 86 -20.78 17.63 9.46
CA TYR A 86 -21.77 18.49 10.08
C TYR A 86 -21.11 19.72 10.69
N ARG A 87 -21.74 20.89 10.55
CA ARG A 87 -21.38 22.12 11.25
C ARG A 87 -22.59 22.74 11.91
N THR A 88 -22.36 23.36 13.07
CA THR A 88 -23.38 24.17 13.75
C THR A 88 -23.60 25.51 13.04
N LYS A 89 -24.68 26.20 13.39
CA LYS A 89 -25.07 27.48 12.79
C LYS A 89 -24.05 28.61 13.04
N ASP A 90 -23.39 28.55 14.14
CA ASP A 90 -22.37 29.48 14.58
C ASP A 90 -20.95 29.07 14.17
N ASP A 91 -20.82 28.01 13.35
CA ASP A 91 -19.56 27.39 12.88
C ASP A 91 -18.56 27.01 14.01
N LYS A 92 -19.06 27.00 15.27
CA LYS A 92 -18.19 26.66 16.41
C LYS A 92 -17.92 25.17 16.54
N TYR A 93 -18.87 24.31 16.17
CA TYR A 93 -18.69 22.88 16.22
C TYR A 93 -18.68 22.26 14.83
N THR A 94 -17.71 21.38 14.59
CA THR A 94 -17.57 20.60 13.37
C THR A 94 -17.41 19.12 13.73
N LEU A 95 -18.18 18.27 13.05
CA LEU A 95 -18.08 16.82 13.12
C LEU A 95 -17.76 16.26 11.73
N LEU A 96 -16.71 15.44 11.63
CA LEU A 96 -16.38 14.64 10.46
C LEU A 96 -16.41 13.18 10.88
N ALA A 97 -17.24 12.38 10.25
CA ALA A 97 -17.36 10.97 10.54
C ALA A 97 -17.20 10.16 9.27
N GLN A 98 -16.50 9.04 9.35
CA GLN A 98 -16.39 8.10 8.23
C GLN A 98 -16.32 6.67 8.73
N PHE A 99 -16.89 5.79 7.93
CA PHE A 99 -16.80 4.34 8.08
C PHE A 99 -16.20 3.74 6.82
N ASN A 100 -15.04 3.12 6.93
CA ASN A 100 -14.33 2.47 5.83
C ASN A 100 -14.46 0.97 5.98
N TYR A 101 -14.80 0.30 4.89
CA TYR A 101 -14.88 -1.15 4.83
C TYR A 101 -14.08 -1.67 3.63
N LEU A 102 -13.29 -2.73 3.87
CA LEU A 102 -12.57 -3.49 2.86
C LEU A 102 -12.95 -4.96 2.96
N ASN A 103 -13.23 -5.56 1.81
CA ASN A 103 -13.36 -7.00 1.66
C ASN A 103 -12.50 -7.41 0.47
N HIS A 104 -11.34 -8.01 0.76
CA HIS A 104 -10.36 -8.40 -0.25
C HIS A 104 -10.16 -9.91 -0.22
N PHE A 105 -10.37 -10.53 -1.36
CA PHE A 105 -10.15 -11.95 -1.59
C PHE A 105 -9.02 -12.14 -2.61
N VAL A 106 -8.13 -13.10 -2.36
CA VAL A 106 -7.05 -13.44 -3.29
C VAL A 106 -6.79 -14.95 -3.27
N PHE A 107 -6.67 -15.56 -4.46
CA PHE A 107 -6.10 -16.89 -4.62
C PHE A 107 -4.59 -16.81 -4.48
N GLU A 108 -4.07 -17.51 -3.50
CA GLU A 108 -2.63 -17.54 -3.21
C GLU A 108 -1.96 -18.60 -4.09
N GLN A 109 -1.06 -18.16 -4.93
CA GLN A 109 -0.38 -19.08 -5.86
C GLN A 109 0.98 -19.56 -5.34
N GLY A 110 1.60 -18.84 -4.39
CA GLY A 110 2.92 -19.17 -3.85
C GLY A 110 4.06 -19.03 -4.84
N GLY A 111 3.77 -18.65 -6.08
CA GLY A 111 4.71 -18.61 -7.19
C GLY A 111 4.61 -19.84 -8.11
N ILE A 112 5.38 -19.83 -9.20
CA ILE A 112 5.45 -20.96 -10.15
C ILE A 112 6.33 -22.07 -9.62
N VAL A 113 6.03 -23.29 -10.04
CA VAL A 113 6.89 -24.45 -9.80
C VAL A 113 8.13 -24.34 -10.69
N GLY A 114 9.31 -24.44 -10.08
CA GLY A 114 10.61 -24.47 -10.78
C GLY A 114 11.71 -24.90 -9.82
N ASP A 115 12.73 -25.58 -10.32
CA ASP A 115 13.90 -25.92 -9.55
C ASP A 115 14.97 -24.80 -9.58
N SER A 116 16.04 -24.98 -8.84
CA SER A 116 17.13 -24.01 -8.80
C SER A 116 17.87 -23.84 -10.14
N THR A 117 17.85 -24.84 -10.97
CA THR A 117 18.46 -24.82 -12.32
C THR A 117 17.61 -24.01 -13.26
N PHE A 118 16.29 -24.24 -13.25
CA PHE A 118 15.31 -23.47 -14.02
C PHE A 118 15.41 -21.96 -13.72
N PHE A 119 15.46 -21.56 -12.47
CA PHE A 119 15.55 -20.14 -12.11
C PHE A 119 16.87 -19.48 -12.54
N LYS A 120 17.90 -20.26 -12.85
CA LYS A 120 19.22 -19.76 -13.25
C LYS A 120 19.46 -19.77 -14.76
N THR A 121 19.03 -20.79 -15.47
CA THR A 121 19.52 -21.06 -16.82
C THR A 121 18.46 -21.21 -17.91
N ASP A 122 17.30 -21.76 -17.60
CA ASP A 122 16.31 -22.11 -18.64
C ASP A 122 15.08 -21.19 -18.56
N ARG A 123 15.23 -19.97 -19.12
CA ARG A 123 14.16 -18.96 -19.16
C ARG A 123 13.66 -18.82 -20.61
N THR A 124 13.11 -19.89 -21.17
CA THR A 124 12.50 -19.79 -22.49
C THR A 124 11.21 -18.97 -22.46
N VAL A 125 10.97 -18.20 -23.50
CA VAL A 125 9.74 -17.37 -23.63
C VAL A 125 8.48 -18.23 -23.49
N SER A 126 8.47 -19.42 -24.07
CA SER A 126 7.36 -20.37 -23.99
C SER A 126 7.00 -20.77 -22.56
N TYR A 127 7.98 -20.79 -21.66
CA TYR A 127 7.74 -21.09 -20.24
C TYR A 127 6.95 -19.99 -19.55
N PHE A 128 7.20 -18.73 -19.85
CA PHE A 128 6.51 -17.58 -19.24
C PHE A 128 5.16 -17.29 -19.88
N GLU A 129 4.92 -17.77 -21.10
CA GLU A 129 3.67 -17.59 -21.83
C GLU A 129 2.64 -18.67 -21.51
N ASP A 130 3.06 -19.79 -20.91
CA ASP A 130 2.16 -20.88 -20.56
C ASP A 130 1.32 -20.57 -19.32
N ALA A 131 0.06 -20.20 -19.53
CA ALA A 131 -0.89 -19.90 -18.47
C ALA A 131 -1.24 -21.14 -17.61
N ASN A 132 -1.00 -22.36 -18.13
CA ASN A 132 -1.29 -23.61 -17.41
C ASN A 132 -0.15 -24.06 -16.50
N ARG A 133 0.94 -23.30 -16.42
CA ARG A 133 2.05 -23.60 -15.52
C ARG A 133 1.56 -23.81 -14.09
N PRO A 134 1.95 -24.92 -13.44
CA PRO A 134 1.50 -25.18 -12.07
C PRO A 134 2.05 -24.14 -11.09
N SER A 135 1.21 -23.73 -10.17
CA SER A 135 1.58 -22.93 -9.02
C SER A 135 1.89 -23.80 -7.81
N LEU A 136 2.75 -23.31 -6.91
CA LEU A 136 3.12 -24.00 -5.68
C LEU A 136 1.93 -24.19 -4.72
N LEU A 137 0.98 -23.25 -4.75
CA LEU A 137 -0.26 -23.29 -3.99
C LEU A 137 -1.43 -23.24 -4.98
N ARG A 138 -2.05 -24.37 -5.26
CA ARG A 138 -3.09 -24.45 -6.29
C ARG A 138 -4.46 -24.03 -5.79
N THR A 139 -4.79 -24.37 -4.56
CA THR A 139 -6.14 -24.24 -3.98
C THR A 139 -6.19 -23.28 -2.79
N ALA A 140 -5.06 -22.69 -2.40
CA ALA A 140 -4.98 -21.77 -1.27
C ALA A 140 -5.61 -20.41 -1.59
N TYR A 141 -6.25 -19.80 -0.59
CA TYR A 141 -6.72 -18.43 -0.70
C TYR A 141 -6.63 -17.69 0.63
N SER A 142 -6.50 -16.39 0.51
CA SER A 142 -6.55 -15.44 1.62
C SER A 142 -7.75 -14.52 1.51
N TRP A 143 -8.26 -14.10 2.65
CA TRP A 143 -9.37 -13.18 2.72
C TRP A 143 -9.15 -12.16 3.83
N GLU A 144 -9.08 -10.89 3.46
CA GLU A 144 -8.99 -9.78 4.41
C GLU A 144 -10.31 -9.04 4.49
N ARG A 145 -10.79 -8.84 5.71
CA ARG A 145 -11.89 -7.92 6.02
C ARG A 145 -11.40 -6.88 6.98
N ARG A 146 -11.60 -5.62 6.62
CA ARG A 146 -11.25 -4.47 7.46
C ARG A 146 -12.49 -3.61 7.65
N SER A 147 -12.75 -3.21 8.88
CA SER A 147 -13.72 -2.18 9.22
C SER A 147 -13.07 -1.11 10.07
N HIS A 148 -13.28 0.16 9.74
CA HIS A 148 -12.68 1.28 10.44
C HIS A 148 -13.68 2.42 10.57
N TRP A 149 -14.05 2.71 11.81
CA TRP A 149 -14.79 3.89 12.21
C TRP A 149 -13.80 4.98 12.59
N HIS A 150 -13.92 6.15 11.99
CA HIS A 150 -13.13 7.32 12.30
C HIS A 150 -14.04 8.52 12.50
N VAL A 151 -13.93 9.15 13.66
CA VAL A 151 -14.71 10.34 14.00
C VAL A 151 -13.76 11.43 14.46
N TYR A 152 -13.79 12.55 13.80
CA TYR A 152 -13.13 13.78 14.21
C TYR A 152 -14.16 14.82 14.59
N GLN A 153 -14.01 15.42 15.74
CA GLN A 153 -14.85 16.51 16.20
C GLN A 153 -14.01 17.66 16.77
N GLN A 154 -14.49 18.87 16.57
CA GLN A 154 -13.79 20.08 16.92
C GLN A 154 -14.77 21.11 17.44
N TYR A 155 -14.36 21.83 18.48
CA TYR A 155 -15.07 22.98 19.03
C TYR A 155 -14.16 24.20 19.06
N VAL A 156 -14.57 25.30 18.43
CA VAL A 156 -13.89 26.60 18.42
C VAL A 156 -14.36 27.40 19.62
N LYS A 157 -13.53 27.51 20.66
CA LYS A 157 -13.86 28.26 21.89
C LYS A 157 -13.58 29.76 21.74
N ALA A 158 -12.47 30.09 21.06
CA ALA A 158 -12.05 31.46 20.81
C ALA A 158 -11.18 31.49 19.52
N GLU A 159 -10.96 32.68 18.98
CA GLU A 159 -9.98 32.88 17.92
C GLU A 159 -8.60 32.39 18.38
N GLY A 160 -7.99 31.50 17.62
CA GLY A 160 -6.70 30.89 17.96
C GLY A 160 -6.73 29.79 19.01
N PHE A 161 -7.91 29.36 19.51
CA PHE A 161 -8.02 28.26 20.48
C PHE A 161 -9.19 27.33 20.15
N GLN A 162 -8.89 26.07 19.86
CA GLN A 162 -9.84 25.04 19.49
C GLN A 162 -9.55 23.76 20.27
N LEU A 163 -10.61 23.11 20.74
CA LEU A 163 -10.54 21.76 21.30
C LEU A 163 -10.91 20.75 20.22
N TYR A 164 -10.28 19.59 20.20
CA TYR A 164 -10.62 18.52 19.28
C TYR A 164 -10.53 17.15 19.93
N HIS A 165 -11.29 16.23 19.39
CA HIS A 165 -11.26 14.82 19.73
C HIS A 165 -11.27 13.99 18.45
N VAL A 166 -10.47 12.92 18.44
CA VAL A 166 -10.45 11.91 17.39
C VAL A 166 -10.71 10.55 18.02
N PHE A 167 -11.65 9.83 17.45
CA PHE A 167 -11.95 8.46 17.82
C PHE A 167 -11.72 7.54 16.63
N ASP A 168 -10.98 6.45 16.85
CA ASP A 168 -10.75 5.40 15.88
C ASP A 168 -11.11 4.05 16.48
N PHE A 169 -11.93 3.28 15.75
CA PHE A 169 -12.19 1.88 16.03
C PHE A 169 -11.98 1.06 14.78
N ARG A 170 -10.95 0.22 14.79
CA ARG A 170 -10.56 -0.59 13.64
C ARG A 170 -10.49 -2.07 14.01
N THR A 171 -11.03 -2.89 13.12
CA THR A 171 -10.89 -4.35 13.15
C THR A 171 -10.36 -4.82 11.80
N ASP A 172 -9.25 -5.55 11.82
CA ASP A 172 -8.71 -6.24 10.64
C ASP A 172 -8.80 -7.76 10.91
N LYS A 173 -9.39 -8.49 10.00
CA LYS A 173 -9.47 -9.95 10.07
C LYS A 173 -8.84 -10.54 8.82
N ASN A 174 -7.74 -11.27 9.01
CA ASN A 174 -7.04 -12.00 7.98
C ASN A 174 -7.38 -13.48 8.12
N TYR A 175 -7.84 -14.08 7.05
CA TYR A 175 -8.18 -15.48 6.95
C TYR A 175 -7.33 -16.12 5.86
N PHE A 176 -6.77 -17.29 6.15
CA PHE A 176 -6.03 -18.10 5.19
C PHE A 176 -6.59 -19.51 5.21
N TYR A 177 -6.90 -20.05 4.05
CA TYR A 177 -7.41 -21.41 3.88
C TYR A 177 -6.71 -22.12 2.73
N HIS A 178 -6.25 -23.34 3.00
CA HIS A 178 -5.66 -24.23 2.03
C HIS A 178 -6.26 -25.63 2.22
N PRO A 179 -7.27 -26.01 1.42
CA PRO A 179 -8.04 -27.24 1.60
C PRO A 179 -7.26 -28.51 1.30
N ASP A 180 -6.23 -28.46 0.44
CA ASP A 180 -5.44 -29.61 0.03
C ASP A 180 -3.96 -29.26 0.01
N LEU A 181 -3.22 -29.79 0.96
CA LEU A 181 -1.77 -29.57 1.14
C LEU A 181 -0.89 -30.51 0.31
N SER A 182 -1.45 -31.38 -0.51
CA SER A 182 -0.70 -32.40 -1.28
C SER A 182 0.36 -31.77 -2.19
N GLU A 183 -0.02 -30.76 -2.97
CA GLU A 183 0.89 -30.04 -3.88
C GLU A 183 1.94 -29.23 -3.09
N ALA A 184 1.53 -28.50 -2.06
CA ALA A 184 2.44 -27.74 -1.22
C ALA A 184 3.49 -28.64 -0.54
N ARG A 185 3.11 -29.85 -0.17
CA ARG A 185 4.00 -30.88 0.39
C ARG A 185 4.95 -31.43 -0.67
N LYS A 186 4.43 -31.75 -1.86
CA LYS A 186 5.23 -32.23 -3.00
C LYS A 186 6.38 -31.27 -3.35
N TYR A 187 6.13 -29.97 -3.27
CA TYR A 187 7.12 -28.94 -3.59
C TYR A 187 7.80 -28.32 -2.37
N ASN A 188 7.59 -28.88 -1.18
CA ASN A 188 8.18 -28.39 0.08
C ASN A 188 7.96 -26.89 0.32
N PHE A 189 6.75 -26.39 0.02
CA PHE A 189 6.42 -24.99 0.22
C PHE A 189 6.40 -24.61 1.70
N TYR A 190 5.80 -25.45 2.55
CA TYR A 190 5.85 -25.34 4.00
C TYR A 190 6.87 -26.34 4.56
N GLN A 191 7.62 -25.91 5.57
CA GLN A 191 8.59 -26.77 6.23
C GLN A 191 7.97 -27.64 7.31
N ASP A 192 7.01 -27.09 8.08
CA ASP A 192 6.41 -27.73 9.23
C ASP A 192 4.90 -27.93 9.04
N TYR A 193 4.35 -28.95 9.68
CA TYR A 193 2.94 -29.29 9.73
C TYR A 193 2.59 -29.68 11.18
N PHE A 194 2.27 -28.69 12.02
CA PHE A 194 2.14 -28.89 13.46
C PHE A 194 0.83 -29.54 13.89
N TYR A 195 -0.25 -29.34 13.12
CA TYR A 195 -1.59 -29.71 13.57
C TYR A 195 -2.34 -30.59 12.57
N ASN A 196 -2.39 -30.18 11.32
CA ASN A 196 -3.14 -30.87 10.28
C ASN A 196 -2.27 -31.05 9.03
N PRO A 197 -1.98 -32.31 8.62
CA PRO A 197 -1.15 -32.57 7.46
C PRO A 197 -1.91 -32.39 6.13
N ASN A 198 -3.25 -32.31 6.13
CA ASN A 198 -4.04 -32.35 4.92
C ASN A 198 -4.58 -30.98 4.51
N GLN A 199 -4.84 -30.09 5.48
CA GLN A 199 -5.39 -28.77 5.22
C GLN A 199 -4.91 -27.74 6.24
N THR A 200 -5.07 -26.47 5.90
CA THR A 200 -4.82 -25.33 6.79
C THR A 200 -6.04 -24.41 6.79
N ASP A 201 -6.57 -24.12 7.96
CA ASP A 201 -7.68 -23.18 8.18
C ASP A 201 -7.34 -22.30 9.36
N GLN A 202 -7.05 -21.02 9.12
CA GLN A 202 -6.65 -20.11 10.17
C GLN A 202 -7.20 -18.70 9.97
N ALA A 203 -7.37 -18.00 11.06
CA ALA A 203 -7.74 -16.60 11.07
C ALA A 203 -6.93 -15.82 12.11
N VAL A 204 -6.52 -14.62 11.78
CA VAL A 204 -5.92 -13.66 12.71
C VAL A 204 -6.78 -12.40 12.72
N ARG A 205 -7.10 -11.91 13.90
CA ARG A 205 -7.88 -10.69 14.08
C ARG A 205 -7.09 -9.68 14.91
N PHE A 206 -6.96 -8.48 14.37
CA PHE A 206 -6.42 -7.31 15.04
C PHE A 206 -7.55 -6.34 15.38
N ASN A 207 -7.52 -5.79 16.58
CA ASN A 207 -8.44 -4.73 16.97
C ASN A 207 -7.63 -3.55 17.49
N LEU A 208 -8.09 -2.35 17.15
CA LEU A 208 -7.53 -1.09 17.61
C LEU A 208 -8.68 -0.20 18.06
N VAL A 209 -8.55 0.34 19.27
CA VAL A 209 -9.38 1.44 19.76
C VAL A 209 -8.45 2.59 20.12
N GLU A 210 -8.66 3.76 19.57
CA GLU A 210 -7.84 4.92 19.85
C GLU A 210 -8.72 6.15 20.12
N ASN A 211 -8.38 6.87 21.17
CA ASN A 211 -8.94 8.17 21.50
C ASN A 211 -7.82 9.20 21.59
N LYS A 212 -7.98 10.33 20.91
CA LYS A 212 -7.06 11.46 20.96
C LYS A 212 -7.83 12.73 21.31
N PHE A 213 -7.49 13.32 22.43
CA PHE A 213 -8.03 14.61 22.89
C PHE A 213 -6.94 15.67 22.79
N GLY A 214 -7.30 16.85 22.31
CA GLY A 214 -6.29 17.88 22.19
C GLY A 214 -6.82 19.28 22.07
N ALA A 215 -5.90 20.22 22.19
CA ALA A 215 -6.08 21.62 21.90
C ALA A 215 -5.18 22.03 20.75
N LYS A 216 -5.66 22.89 19.88
CA LYS A 216 -4.91 23.45 18.76
C LYS A 216 -5.29 24.90 18.52
N GLY A 217 -4.42 25.61 17.84
CA GLY A 217 -4.71 26.99 17.48
C GLY A 217 -3.54 27.68 16.85
N ARG A 218 -3.72 28.99 16.69
CA ARG A 218 -2.70 29.91 16.20
C ARG A 218 -2.50 31.05 17.18
N TYR A 219 -1.25 31.33 17.51
CA TYR A 219 -0.85 32.49 18.26
C TYR A 219 0.25 33.25 17.53
N LYS A 220 -0.07 34.43 17.01
CA LYS A 220 0.84 35.22 16.13
C LYS A 220 1.36 34.38 14.97
N LYS A 221 2.67 34.12 14.93
CA LYS A 221 3.35 33.31 13.91
C LYS A 221 3.47 31.83 14.27
N PHE A 222 2.87 31.37 15.36
CA PHE A 222 2.92 30.00 15.81
C PHE A 222 1.58 29.30 15.61
N ASP A 223 1.59 28.15 14.92
CA ASP A 223 0.53 27.17 15.00
C ASP A 223 0.95 26.10 16.03
N TYR A 224 0.02 25.68 16.86
CA TYR A 224 0.30 24.67 17.88
C TYR A 224 -0.79 23.62 17.97
N ARG A 225 -0.40 22.41 18.39
CA ARG A 225 -1.30 21.29 18.74
C ARG A 225 -0.71 20.56 19.93
N LEU A 226 -1.49 20.45 20.99
CA LEU A 226 -1.19 19.63 22.16
C LEU A 226 -2.22 18.51 22.21
N HIS A 227 -1.80 17.27 22.49
CA HIS A 227 -2.74 16.16 22.59
C HIS A 227 -2.30 15.11 23.60
N TYR A 228 -3.31 14.43 24.12
CA TYR A 228 -3.20 13.15 24.77
C TYR A 228 -3.89 12.09 23.92
N ARG A 229 -3.24 10.93 23.72
CA ARG A 229 -3.75 9.83 22.93
C ARG A 229 -3.64 8.52 23.70
N ASN A 230 -4.79 7.88 23.90
CA ASN A 230 -4.87 6.53 24.43
C ASN A 230 -5.15 5.55 23.29
N ARG A 231 -4.39 4.47 23.23
CA ARG A 231 -4.52 3.44 22.21
C ARG A 231 -4.50 2.05 22.85
N ILE A 232 -5.47 1.22 22.48
CA ILE A 232 -5.58 -0.18 22.89
C ILE A 232 -5.50 -1.03 21.62
N VAL A 233 -4.50 -1.90 21.54
CA VAL A 233 -4.34 -2.85 20.45
C VAL A 233 -4.35 -4.28 20.98
N SER A 234 -5.02 -5.17 20.26
CA SER A 234 -5.07 -6.60 20.59
C SER A 234 -5.00 -7.46 19.35
N MET A 235 -4.49 -8.68 19.49
CA MET A 235 -4.43 -9.68 18.43
C MET A 235 -4.91 -11.02 18.97
N ASN A 236 -5.80 -11.66 18.21
CA ASN A 236 -6.28 -13.00 18.46
C ASN A 236 -6.06 -13.85 17.22
N GLY A 237 -5.60 -15.07 17.40
CA GLY A 237 -5.49 -16.05 16.33
C GLY A 237 -6.35 -17.29 16.62
N ASN A 238 -6.88 -17.85 15.54
CA ASN A 238 -7.60 -19.13 15.54
C ASN A 238 -7.01 -19.97 14.42
N TYR A 239 -6.59 -21.17 14.74
CA TYR A 239 -6.10 -22.14 13.79
C TYR A 239 -6.84 -23.46 14.01
N ASP A 240 -7.24 -24.11 12.91
CA ASP A 240 -8.01 -25.36 12.88
C ASP A 240 -9.52 -25.19 13.20
N LYS A 241 -10.22 -24.42 12.37
CA LYS A 241 -11.66 -24.18 12.51
C LYS A 241 -12.53 -25.35 12.06
N LEU A 242 -12.06 -26.13 11.09
CA LEU A 242 -12.88 -27.18 10.45
C LEU A 242 -12.93 -28.48 11.26
N PHE A 243 -12.00 -28.72 12.15
CA PHE A 243 -11.99 -29.92 12.98
C PHE A 243 -13.25 -30.06 13.86
N ARG A 244 -13.94 -28.93 14.06
CA ARG A 244 -15.18 -28.86 14.85
C ARG A 244 -16.40 -29.45 14.13
N PHE A 245 -16.38 -29.60 12.80
CA PHE A 245 -17.53 -30.06 12.02
C PHE A 245 -17.47 -31.55 11.65
N ILE A 246 -16.29 -32.14 11.62
CA ILE A 246 -16.08 -33.49 11.06
C ILE A 246 -15.95 -34.57 12.15
N ILE A 247 -15.47 -34.22 13.31
CA ILE A 247 -15.31 -35.18 14.41
C ILE A 247 -15.99 -34.56 15.63
N ASN A 248 -17.02 -35.22 16.11
CA ASN A 248 -17.77 -34.90 17.34
C ASN A 248 -16.90 -35.16 18.60
N THR A 249 -15.67 -34.63 18.59
CA THR A 249 -14.74 -34.69 19.70
C THR A 249 -14.59 -33.30 20.28
N ASP A 250 -14.62 -33.22 21.62
CA ASP A 250 -14.44 -32.01 22.45
C ASP A 250 -13.05 -31.34 22.33
N ILE A 251 -12.43 -31.37 21.15
CA ILE A 251 -11.21 -30.66 20.91
C ILE A 251 -11.57 -29.19 20.72
N ALA A 252 -11.36 -28.43 21.77
CA ALA A 252 -11.55 -26.97 21.75
C ALA A 252 -10.75 -26.33 20.59
N PRO A 253 -11.34 -25.37 19.85
CA PRO A 253 -10.61 -24.65 18.79
C PRO A 253 -9.35 -24.07 19.40
N ARG A 254 -8.20 -24.35 18.78
CA ARG A 254 -6.91 -23.87 19.26
C ARG A 254 -6.81 -22.36 18.99
N ASN A 255 -7.11 -21.58 20.02
CA ASN A 255 -7.07 -20.15 20.00
C ASN A 255 -5.85 -19.66 20.77
N TYR A 256 -5.19 -18.64 20.25
CA TYR A 256 -4.23 -17.89 21.05
C TYR A 256 -4.65 -16.42 21.14
N LYS A 257 -4.39 -15.83 22.28
CA LYS A 257 -4.59 -14.40 22.52
C LYS A 257 -3.28 -13.77 22.94
N ILE A 258 -3.02 -12.57 22.41
CA ILE A 258 -2.01 -11.72 22.96
C ILE A 258 -2.73 -10.73 23.88
N PRO A 259 -2.26 -10.52 25.14
CA PRO A 259 -2.84 -9.54 26.03
C PRO A 259 -2.93 -8.17 25.34
N PRO A 260 -4.02 -7.41 25.55
CA PRO A 260 -4.13 -6.08 24.99
C PRO A 260 -2.98 -5.19 25.43
N ARG A 261 -2.34 -4.50 24.48
CA ARG A 261 -1.35 -3.49 24.76
C ARG A 261 -2.03 -2.13 24.87
N ILE A 262 -1.94 -1.51 26.03
CA ILE A 262 -2.48 -0.18 26.33
C ILE A 262 -1.33 0.82 26.24
N GLU A 263 -1.48 1.83 25.40
CA GLU A 263 -0.47 2.82 25.12
C GLU A 263 -1.06 4.21 25.35
N ASN A 264 -0.36 5.04 26.14
CA ASN A 264 -0.75 6.39 26.45
C ASN A 264 0.34 7.35 25.98
N PHE A 265 -0.01 8.26 25.11
CA PHE A 265 0.92 9.20 24.49
C PHE A 265 0.55 10.63 24.87
N ALA A 266 1.56 11.44 25.17
CA ALA A 266 1.47 12.89 25.20
C ALA A 266 2.22 13.44 23.99
N GLY A 267 1.59 14.36 23.24
CA GLY A 267 2.17 14.88 22.02
C GLY A 267 2.05 16.39 21.90
N LEU A 268 3.06 17.00 21.32
CA LEU A 268 3.15 18.41 20.98
C LEU A 268 3.61 18.56 19.54
N TRP A 269 2.93 19.41 18.79
CA TRP A 269 3.34 19.86 17.48
C TRP A 269 3.30 21.39 17.45
N VAL A 270 4.37 22.01 16.97
CA VAL A 270 4.49 23.47 16.83
C VAL A 270 5.05 23.79 15.45
N SER A 271 4.50 24.80 14.81
CA SER A 271 5.02 25.34 13.55
C SER A 271 5.19 26.85 13.67
N TYR A 272 6.37 27.35 13.39
CA TYR A 272 6.70 28.77 13.35
C TYR A 272 6.87 29.25 11.91
N PHE A 273 6.09 30.25 11.51
CA PHE A 273 6.18 30.86 10.19
C PHE A 273 7.26 31.92 10.14
N LEU A 274 8.28 31.73 9.31
CA LEU A 274 9.42 32.64 9.16
C LEU A 274 9.01 33.92 8.43
N LYS A 275 8.57 33.79 7.19
CA LYS A 275 8.20 34.94 6.35
C LYS A 275 6.73 34.84 5.90
N ASP A 276 6.33 33.69 5.42
CA ASP A 276 4.99 33.38 4.95
C ASP A 276 4.64 31.91 5.27
N SER A 277 3.46 31.43 4.87
CA SER A 277 3.02 30.06 5.13
C SER A 277 3.87 28.99 4.44
N THR A 278 4.70 29.35 3.46
CA THR A 278 5.57 28.43 2.71
C THR A 278 6.94 28.24 3.39
N GLN A 279 7.36 29.17 4.25
CA GLN A 279 8.65 29.13 4.95
C GLN A 279 8.42 28.95 6.44
N ARG A 280 8.70 27.77 6.95
CA ARG A 280 8.36 27.41 8.33
C ARG A 280 9.35 26.45 8.96
N LEU A 281 9.49 26.58 10.27
CA LEU A 281 10.11 25.60 11.15
C LEU A 281 9.01 24.84 11.87
N THR A 282 9.03 23.52 11.80
CA THR A 282 8.03 22.65 12.46
C THR A 282 8.75 21.69 13.37
N ALA A 283 8.24 21.50 14.58
CA ALA A 283 8.69 20.49 15.51
C ALA A 283 7.49 19.67 16.01
N GLU A 284 7.67 18.36 16.09
CA GLU A 284 6.68 17.42 16.61
C GLU A 284 7.36 16.46 17.58
N THR A 285 6.75 16.24 18.71
CA THR A 285 7.15 15.19 19.65
C THR A 285 5.92 14.45 20.15
N GLU A 286 6.03 13.14 20.27
CA GLU A 286 5.03 12.29 20.92
C GLU A 286 5.79 11.26 21.76
N ILE A 287 5.48 11.18 23.04
CA ILE A 287 6.15 10.30 24.00
C ILE A 287 5.14 9.44 24.73
N SER A 288 5.50 8.18 24.94
CA SER A 288 4.75 7.25 25.76
C SER A 288 5.71 6.44 26.63
N ALA A 289 5.47 6.44 27.94
CA ALA A 289 6.23 5.59 28.85
C ALA A 289 6.04 4.11 28.49
N GLY A 290 7.14 3.43 28.11
CA GLY A 290 7.13 2.02 27.77
C GLY A 290 6.54 1.64 26.39
N SER A 291 6.08 2.61 25.57
CA SER A 291 5.43 2.33 24.30
C SER A 291 6.04 3.05 23.10
N GLY A 292 6.94 4.01 23.32
CA GLY A 292 7.65 4.63 22.22
C GLY A 292 7.92 6.13 22.35
N LEU A 293 8.68 6.63 21.40
CA LEU A 293 9.04 8.04 21.25
C LEU A 293 9.02 8.39 19.76
N LYS A 294 8.48 9.55 19.43
CA LYS A 294 8.59 10.17 18.13
C LYS A 294 9.06 11.60 18.29
N ILE A 295 10.12 11.95 17.60
CA ILE A 295 10.60 13.33 17.48
C ILE A 295 10.75 13.61 16.00
N LYS A 296 10.27 14.78 15.55
CA LYS A 296 10.43 15.24 14.18
C LYS A 296 10.66 16.75 14.20
N ALA A 297 11.60 17.21 13.37
CA ALA A 297 11.85 18.64 13.15
C ALA A 297 12.09 18.85 11.65
N ASP A 298 11.39 19.83 11.07
CA ASP A 298 11.48 20.16 9.64
C ASP A 298 11.66 21.68 9.48
N LEU A 299 12.62 22.09 8.70
CA LEU A 299 12.78 23.45 8.22
C LEU A 299 12.50 23.47 6.72
N VAL A 300 11.44 24.16 6.31
CA VAL A 300 11.07 24.35 4.91
C VAL A 300 11.33 25.79 4.54
N SER A 301 12.09 26.02 3.46
CA SER A 301 12.33 27.33 2.87
C SER A 301 12.01 27.31 1.38
N LYS A 302 12.12 28.46 0.74
CA LYS A 302 11.92 28.55 -0.72
C LYS A 302 12.94 27.75 -1.52
N PHE A 303 14.17 27.63 -1.01
CA PHE A 303 15.30 27.05 -1.75
C PHE A 303 15.69 25.67 -1.28
N PHE A 304 15.34 25.30 -0.04
CA PHE A 304 15.66 23.99 0.52
C PHE A 304 14.68 23.58 1.61
N SER A 305 14.61 22.29 1.81
CA SER A 305 13.96 21.66 2.97
C SER A 305 14.94 20.71 3.61
N VAL A 306 15.06 20.76 4.94
CA VAL A 306 15.85 19.82 5.71
C VAL A 306 15.02 19.33 6.90
N GLY A 307 15.24 18.09 7.30
CA GLY A 307 14.51 17.55 8.42
C GLY A 307 15.24 16.40 9.10
N TYR A 308 14.81 16.18 10.33
CA TYR A 308 15.24 15.08 11.18
C TYR A 308 14.02 14.40 11.78
N SER A 309 14.04 13.08 11.84
CA SER A 309 13.06 12.32 12.61
C SER A 309 13.73 11.16 13.36
N SER A 310 13.26 10.91 14.57
CA SER A 310 13.63 9.75 15.39
C SER A 310 12.37 9.08 15.89
N VAL A 311 12.26 7.78 15.64
CA VAL A 311 11.11 6.97 16.06
C VAL A 311 11.60 5.73 16.78
N LEU A 312 11.24 5.61 18.05
CA LEU A 312 11.42 4.42 18.87
C LEU A 312 10.07 3.72 18.97
N SER A 313 9.96 2.49 18.45
CA SER A 313 8.71 1.74 18.37
C SER A 313 8.86 0.31 18.90
N PRO A 314 7.87 -0.21 19.65
CA PRO A 314 7.87 -1.60 20.07
C PRO A 314 7.64 -2.55 18.88
N PRO A 315 8.04 -3.83 19.01
CA PRO A 315 7.67 -4.85 18.05
C PRO A 315 6.15 -4.92 17.85
N THR A 316 5.71 -5.21 16.62
CA THR A 316 4.29 -5.44 16.35
C THR A 316 3.80 -6.71 17.06
N LEU A 317 2.49 -6.82 17.30
CA LEU A 317 1.93 -8.02 17.94
C LEU A 317 2.21 -9.29 17.13
N LEU A 318 2.17 -9.19 15.79
CA LEU A 318 2.53 -10.29 14.90
C LEU A 318 3.99 -10.71 15.03
N GLN A 319 4.91 -9.76 15.14
CA GLN A 319 6.34 -10.05 15.34
C GLN A 319 6.62 -10.69 16.72
N GLN A 320 5.81 -10.35 17.72
CA GLN A 320 5.96 -10.92 19.07
C GLN A 320 5.47 -12.36 19.17
N ARG A 321 4.28 -12.64 18.65
CA ARG A 321 3.70 -13.98 18.76
C ARG A 321 2.81 -14.31 17.58
N TYR A 322 2.95 -15.55 17.11
CA TYR A 322 2.11 -16.14 16.08
C TYR A 322 2.08 -17.65 16.22
N GLU A 323 0.92 -18.25 15.97
CA GLU A 323 0.74 -19.70 15.93
C GLU A 323 -0.16 -20.07 14.76
N SER A 324 0.30 -21.02 13.96
CA SER A 324 -0.42 -21.56 12.81
C SER A 324 -0.04 -23.01 12.55
N ASN A 325 -0.63 -23.63 11.53
CA ASN A 325 -0.27 -24.98 11.12
C ASN A 325 1.17 -25.12 10.60
N HIS A 326 1.79 -24.03 10.13
CA HIS A 326 3.10 -24.08 9.47
C HIS A 326 4.16 -23.20 10.13
N LEU A 327 3.75 -22.19 10.86
CA LEU A 327 4.66 -21.21 11.45
C LEU A 327 4.28 -20.97 12.92
N ARG A 328 5.30 -20.91 13.77
CA ARG A 328 5.13 -20.67 15.21
C ARG A 328 6.31 -19.85 15.74
N TRP A 329 6.04 -18.81 16.51
CA TRP A 329 7.05 -18.07 17.27
C TRP A 329 6.47 -17.37 18.49
N ASN A 330 7.38 -17.11 19.46
CA ASN A 330 7.11 -16.31 20.64
C ASN A 330 8.38 -15.49 20.97
N ASN A 331 8.42 -14.24 20.55
CA ASN A 331 9.56 -13.34 20.61
C ASN A 331 9.37 -12.27 21.68
N ALA A 332 9.13 -12.68 22.92
CA ALA A 332 8.90 -11.76 24.04
C ALA A 332 10.12 -10.88 24.38
N THR A 333 11.32 -11.26 23.93
CA THR A 333 12.59 -10.59 24.21
C THR A 333 13.00 -9.56 23.15
N PHE A 334 12.22 -9.39 22.08
CA PHE A 334 12.52 -8.40 21.06
C PHE A 334 12.52 -6.98 21.66
N GLN A 335 13.58 -6.24 21.35
CA GLN A 335 13.78 -4.87 21.77
C GLN A 335 13.04 -3.89 20.86
N PHE A 336 12.87 -2.66 21.32
CA PHE A 336 12.32 -1.59 20.51
C PHE A 336 13.25 -1.28 19.32
N THR A 337 12.65 -1.09 18.15
CA THR A 337 13.37 -0.62 16.97
C THR A 337 13.49 0.90 17.03
N ASN A 338 14.72 1.41 16.89
CA ASN A 338 14.97 2.84 16.75
C ASN A 338 15.34 3.16 15.31
N SER A 339 14.57 4.07 14.71
CA SER A 339 14.78 4.57 13.34
C SER A 339 15.05 6.06 13.38
N ASN A 340 16.25 6.46 12.98
CA ASN A 340 16.65 7.86 12.83
C ASN A 340 16.77 8.18 11.35
N ASN A 341 16.24 9.31 10.92
CA ASN A 341 16.32 9.76 9.54
C ASN A 341 16.70 11.24 9.50
N VAL A 342 17.68 11.56 8.67
CA VAL A 342 18.03 12.94 8.27
C VAL A 342 17.81 13.05 6.78
N TYR A 343 17.13 14.10 6.35
CA TYR A 343 16.93 14.34 4.93
C TYR A 343 17.16 15.80 4.53
N GLY A 344 17.51 16.01 3.27
CA GLY A 344 17.63 17.30 2.66
C GLY A 344 17.16 17.29 1.22
N VAL A 345 16.51 18.37 0.79
CA VAL A 345 16.04 18.60 -0.58
C VAL A 345 16.39 20.04 -0.97
N LEU A 346 16.97 20.24 -2.15
CA LEU A 346 17.13 21.57 -2.75
C LEU A 346 15.98 21.81 -3.74
N HIS A 347 15.41 23.02 -3.74
CA HIS A 347 14.32 23.41 -4.62
C HIS A 347 14.83 24.43 -5.64
N LEU A 348 15.21 23.95 -6.82
CA LEU A 348 15.69 24.78 -7.92
C LEU A 348 14.59 24.84 -8.99
N ALA A 349 13.94 26.00 -9.13
CA ALA A 349 12.83 26.15 -10.05
C ALA A 349 12.97 27.40 -10.91
N THR A 350 12.66 27.26 -12.19
CA THR A 350 12.46 28.33 -13.17
C THR A 350 10.99 28.27 -13.64
N LYS A 351 10.63 29.16 -14.59
CA LYS A 351 9.27 29.16 -15.17
C LYS A 351 8.87 27.81 -15.78
N ASN A 352 9.81 27.13 -16.45
CA ASN A 352 9.53 25.94 -17.25
C ASN A 352 10.30 24.69 -16.77
N ALA A 353 11.11 24.79 -15.72
CA ALA A 353 11.91 23.69 -15.22
C ALA A 353 11.95 23.68 -13.69
N ARG A 354 11.96 22.48 -13.11
CA ARG A 354 12.15 22.22 -11.69
C ARG A 354 13.17 21.09 -11.52
N PHE A 355 14.15 21.32 -10.66
CA PHE A 355 15.13 20.30 -10.30
C PHE A 355 15.28 20.24 -8.79
N GLU A 356 15.03 19.08 -8.21
CA GLU A 356 15.04 18.86 -6.77
C GLU A 356 15.93 17.66 -6.42
N PRO A 357 17.25 17.88 -6.29
CA PRO A 357 18.12 16.85 -5.73
C PRO A 357 17.85 16.67 -4.24
N SER A 358 17.93 15.43 -3.78
CA SER A 358 17.65 15.06 -2.40
C SER A 358 18.64 14.04 -1.85
N ILE A 359 18.80 14.06 -0.55
CA ILE A 359 19.54 13.07 0.23
C ILE A 359 18.69 12.64 1.41
N ASP A 360 18.64 11.33 1.65
CA ASP A 360 18.04 10.71 2.83
C ASP A 360 19.04 9.75 3.45
N TYR A 361 19.29 9.89 4.74
CA TYR A 361 20.13 8.98 5.50
C TYR A 361 19.34 8.41 6.68
N HIS A 362 19.17 7.09 6.68
CA HIS A 362 18.50 6.37 7.74
C HIS A 362 19.51 5.56 8.54
N LEU A 363 19.44 5.66 9.86
CA LEU A 363 20.15 4.80 10.81
C LEU A 363 19.14 3.97 11.60
N LEU A 364 19.23 2.66 11.46
CA LEU A 364 18.29 1.70 12.04
C LEU A 364 19.01 0.87 13.11
N ASN A 365 18.42 0.78 14.30
CA ASN A 365 18.92 -0.04 15.40
C ASN A 365 17.85 -1.04 15.83
N ASN A 366 18.25 -2.26 16.19
CA ASN A 366 17.35 -3.33 16.62
C ASN A 366 16.24 -3.61 15.60
N TYR A 367 16.58 -3.61 14.31
CA TYR A 367 15.63 -3.79 13.22
C TYR A 367 15.05 -5.20 13.21
N ILE A 368 13.73 -5.31 13.11
CA ILE A 368 13.02 -6.59 13.02
C ILE A 368 12.64 -6.84 11.56
N TYR A 369 13.03 -7.99 11.04
CA TYR A 369 12.78 -8.44 9.68
C TYR A 369 12.28 -9.87 9.67
N PHE A 370 11.75 -10.36 8.55
CA PHE A 370 11.41 -11.76 8.37
C PHE A 370 12.56 -12.45 7.62
N ASP A 371 13.09 -13.50 8.22
CA ASP A 371 14.22 -14.26 7.68
C ASP A 371 13.82 -15.16 6.49
N SER A 372 14.75 -15.96 5.97
CA SER A 372 14.48 -16.86 4.84
C SER A 372 13.49 -17.99 5.13
N LEU A 373 13.12 -18.20 6.39
CA LEU A 373 12.09 -19.14 6.84
C LEU A 373 10.75 -18.45 7.09
N ALA A 374 10.61 -17.18 6.69
CA ALA A 374 9.46 -16.32 6.96
C ALA A 374 9.14 -16.18 8.46
N ARG A 375 10.14 -16.24 9.33
CA ARG A 375 10.04 -16.03 10.78
C ARG A 375 10.64 -14.69 11.17
N PRO A 376 10.06 -13.95 12.13
CA PRO A 376 10.65 -12.68 12.55
C PRO A 376 11.97 -12.91 13.29
N ALA A 377 12.97 -12.15 12.89
CA ALA A 377 14.30 -12.10 13.50
C ALA A 377 14.66 -10.64 13.81
N GLN A 378 15.50 -10.41 14.81
CA GLN A 378 15.94 -9.07 15.17
C GLN A 378 17.45 -8.93 14.97
N PHE A 379 17.87 -7.90 14.26
CA PHE A 379 19.26 -7.51 14.12
C PHE A 379 19.61 -6.50 15.22
N ASN A 380 20.25 -6.99 16.29
CA ASN A 380 20.56 -6.23 17.51
C ASN A 380 21.78 -5.28 17.36
N ARG A 381 22.04 -4.79 16.15
CA ARG A 381 23.09 -3.82 15.83
C ARG A 381 22.51 -2.71 14.96
N SER A 382 23.34 -1.71 14.69
CA SER A 382 22.99 -0.62 13.79
C SER A 382 23.38 -0.95 12.35
N PHE A 383 22.57 -0.49 11.41
CA PHE A 383 22.94 -0.40 10.01
C PHE A 383 22.30 0.84 9.39
N SER A 384 22.81 1.26 8.25
CA SER A 384 22.35 2.48 7.60
C SER A 384 21.86 2.24 6.18
N VAL A 385 20.98 3.13 5.73
CA VAL A 385 20.51 3.23 4.36
C VAL A 385 20.73 4.66 3.90
N LEU A 386 21.52 4.83 2.85
CA LEU A 386 21.69 6.11 2.15
C LEU A 386 20.86 6.08 0.87
N ARG A 387 20.04 7.09 0.65
CA ARG A 387 19.33 7.30 -0.61
C ARG A 387 19.65 8.68 -1.16
N LEU A 388 20.16 8.72 -2.39
CA LEU A 388 20.31 9.92 -3.18
C LEU A 388 19.17 9.96 -4.18
N GLY A 389 18.49 11.09 -4.27
CA GLY A 389 17.35 11.28 -5.16
C GLY A 389 17.50 12.51 -6.03
N ALA A 390 16.81 12.53 -7.15
CA ALA A 390 16.61 13.73 -7.97
C ALA A 390 15.25 13.67 -8.65
N LEU A 391 14.49 14.76 -8.55
CA LEU A 391 13.32 15.01 -9.36
C LEU A 391 13.64 16.11 -10.35
N ALA A 392 13.46 15.84 -11.65
CA ALA A 392 13.64 16.79 -12.72
C ALA A 392 12.36 16.89 -13.55
N GLU A 393 11.82 18.07 -13.69
CA GLU A 393 10.67 18.38 -14.51
C GLU A 393 11.04 19.48 -15.51
N TRP A 394 10.69 19.29 -16.78
CA TRP A 394 10.90 20.27 -17.83
C TRP A 394 9.67 20.35 -18.75
N LYS A 395 9.18 21.57 -19.02
CA LYS A 395 7.96 21.85 -19.77
C LYS A 395 8.21 22.78 -20.96
N PRO A 396 8.86 22.28 -22.04
CA PRO A 396 9.06 23.08 -23.26
C PRO A 396 7.78 23.05 -24.11
N GLY A 397 7.00 24.12 -24.05
CA GLY A 397 5.79 24.29 -24.87
C GLY A 397 4.71 23.25 -24.54
N ARG A 398 4.44 22.32 -25.47
CA ARG A 398 3.42 21.26 -25.34
C ARG A 398 3.96 19.98 -24.74
N TRP A 399 5.26 19.87 -24.57
CA TRP A 399 5.92 18.72 -23.98
C TRP A 399 6.08 18.90 -22.47
N GLN A 400 5.97 17.78 -21.76
CA GLN A 400 6.39 17.68 -20.36
C GLN A 400 7.26 16.44 -20.20
N PHE A 401 8.41 16.62 -19.57
CA PHE A 401 9.33 15.57 -19.19
C PHE A 401 9.43 15.57 -17.66
N LEU A 402 9.22 14.41 -17.05
CA LEU A 402 9.34 14.22 -15.60
C LEU A 402 10.23 13.01 -15.34
N THR A 403 11.31 13.21 -14.61
CA THR A 403 12.22 12.15 -14.20
C THR A 403 12.32 12.12 -12.69
N GLN A 404 12.22 10.93 -12.12
CA GLN A 404 12.55 10.64 -10.73
C GLN A 404 13.65 9.59 -10.70
N PHE A 405 14.77 9.94 -10.14
CA PHE A 405 15.94 9.07 -9.98
C PHE A 405 16.18 8.80 -8.51
N HIS A 406 16.49 7.54 -8.16
CA HIS A 406 16.91 7.15 -6.81
C HIS A 406 18.09 6.17 -6.90
N TYR A 407 19.13 6.50 -6.16
CA TYR A 407 20.22 5.58 -5.84
C TYR A 407 20.15 5.24 -4.36
N SER A 408 20.18 3.93 -4.01
CA SER A 408 20.07 3.45 -2.64
C SER A 408 21.25 2.54 -2.31
N ALA A 409 21.92 2.81 -1.19
CA ALA A 409 22.97 1.99 -0.63
C ALA A 409 22.59 1.55 0.78
N VAL A 410 22.62 0.23 1.02
CA VAL A 410 22.31 -0.39 2.31
C VAL A 410 23.61 -0.97 2.87
N SER A 411 23.98 -0.62 4.11
CA SER A 411 25.21 -1.10 4.71
C SER A 411 25.13 -2.57 5.17
N ASN A 412 23.92 -3.16 5.23
CA ASN A 412 23.71 -4.57 5.55
C ASN A 412 22.56 -5.18 4.74
N ASP A 413 22.87 -5.75 3.59
CA ASP A 413 21.93 -6.40 2.67
C ASP A 413 21.40 -7.76 3.18
N LYS A 414 21.94 -8.27 4.30
CA LYS A 414 21.47 -9.50 4.94
C LYS A 414 20.18 -9.30 5.75
N VAL A 415 19.78 -8.05 6.00
CA VAL A 415 18.56 -7.73 6.79
C VAL A 415 17.58 -6.85 6.06
N LEU A 416 18.04 -6.04 5.10
CA LEU A 416 17.20 -5.17 4.27
C LEU A 416 17.76 -5.08 2.86
N ARG A 417 16.90 -5.26 1.87
CA ARG A 417 17.24 -5.26 0.45
C ARG A 417 16.41 -4.27 -0.32
N ILE A 418 17.08 -3.38 -1.02
CA ILE A 418 16.48 -2.35 -1.86
C ILE A 418 17.21 -2.35 -3.20
N PRO A 419 16.55 -2.19 -4.35
CA PRO A 419 17.25 -2.07 -5.62
C PRO A 419 18.18 -0.85 -5.58
N PRO A 420 19.47 -1.00 -5.92
CA PRO A 420 20.43 0.11 -5.92
C PRO A 420 19.99 1.28 -6.79
N ILE A 421 19.41 1.03 -7.95
CA ILE A 421 18.94 2.07 -8.87
C ILE A 421 17.45 1.88 -9.16
N PHE A 422 16.70 2.97 -9.04
CA PHE A 422 15.31 3.07 -9.42
C PHE A 422 15.06 4.38 -10.17
N VAL A 423 14.44 4.29 -11.36
CA VAL A 423 14.18 5.45 -12.21
C VAL A 423 12.74 5.40 -12.72
N ASN A 424 12.02 6.49 -12.56
CA ASN A 424 10.77 6.74 -13.27
C ASN A 424 10.98 7.88 -14.27
N PHE A 425 10.56 7.67 -15.50
CA PHE A 425 10.57 8.69 -16.54
C PHE A 425 9.20 8.73 -17.17
N ARG A 426 8.62 9.93 -17.23
CA ARG A 426 7.37 10.20 -17.94
C ARG A 426 7.58 11.30 -18.95
N THR A 427 7.09 11.09 -20.16
CA THR A 427 6.97 12.15 -21.16
C THR A 427 5.54 12.25 -21.65
N THR A 428 5.02 13.48 -21.77
CA THR A 428 3.70 13.74 -22.32
C THR A 428 3.75 14.84 -23.36
N PHE A 429 2.84 14.75 -24.32
CA PHE A 429 2.60 15.78 -25.34
C PHE A 429 1.11 16.16 -25.30
N ASP A 430 0.83 17.45 -25.03
CA ASP A 430 -0.51 17.98 -24.85
C ASP A 430 -0.93 18.84 -26.03
N PHE A 431 -2.11 18.58 -26.59
CA PHE A 431 -2.69 19.41 -27.64
C PHE A 431 -4.21 19.40 -27.62
N ILE A 432 -4.80 20.36 -28.34
CA ILE A 432 -6.25 20.49 -28.47
C ILE A 432 -6.62 20.26 -29.94
N TYR A 433 -7.51 19.29 -30.18
CA TYR A 433 -8.07 19.02 -31.49
C TYR A 433 -9.45 19.67 -31.63
N ALA A 434 -9.69 20.30 -32.78
CA ALA A 434 -10.97 20.98 -33.11
C ALA A 434 -11.47 21.96 -32.02
N LYS A 435 -10.57 22.53 -31.20
CA LYS A 435 -10.84 23.46 -30.08
C LYS A 435 -11.68 22.89 -28.92
N VAL A 436 -12.08 21.62 -28.96
CA VAL A 436 -12.97 20.99 -27.97
C VAL A 436 -12.40 19.73 -27.33
N LEU A 437 -11.57 18.99 -28.05
CA LEU A 437 -11.00 17.73 -27.56
C LEU A 437 -9.57 17.97 -27.07
N PHE A 438 -9.36 17.90 -25.76
CA PHE A 438 -8.03 17.90 -25.17
C PHE A 438 -7.44 16.50 -25.26
N ILE A 439 -6.26 16.38 -25.85
CA ILE A 439 -5.54 15.13 -26.04
C ILE A 439 -4.19 15.23 -25.36
N GLN A 440 -3.86 14.23 -24.54
CA GLN A 440 -2.54 14.01 -23.97
C GLN A 440 -2.06 12.62 -24.39
N LEU A 441 -0.95 12.58 -25.10
CA LEU A 441 -0.24 11.33 -25.40
C LEU A 441 0.94 11.20 -24.45
N GLY A 442 1.23 10.01 -23.97
CA GLY A 442 2.32 9.85 -23.02
C GLY A 442 2.96 8.47 -23.02
N ILE A 443 4.18 8.44 -22.49
CA ILE A 443 4.96 7.23 -22.23
C ILE A 443 5.47 7.32 -20.80
N ASP A 444 5.29 6.24 -20.05
CA ASP A 444 5.86 6.01 -18.72
C ASP A 444 6.90 4.90 -18.80
N LEU A 445 8.08 5.15 -18.29
CA LEU A 445 9.17 4.19 -18.18
C LEU A 445 9.58 4.03 -16.73
N HIS A 446 9.65 2.78 -16.25
CA HIS A 446 10.05 2.45 -14.90
C HIS A 446 11.21 1.45 -14.95
N TYR A 447 12.36 1.84 -14.47
CA TYR A 447 13.54 0.99 -14.39
C TYR A 447 13.89 0.68 -12.94
N LYS A 448 14.21 -0.56 -12.65
CA LYS A 448 14.87 -1.00 -11.42
C LYS A 448 16.08 -1.87 -11.77
N SER A 449 17.17 -1.72 -11.01
CA SER A 449 18.33 -2.60 -11.10
C SER A 449 18.05 -3.97 -10.49
N ALA A 450 18.88 -4.96 -10.83
CA ALA A 450 18.79 -6.31 -10.26
C ALA A 450 19.11 -6.30 -8.76
N TYR A 451 18.37 -7.10 -7.99
CA TYR A 451 18.60 -7.33 -6.57
C TYR A 451 17.85 -8.58 -6.09
N PHE A 452 18.19 -9.09 -4.91
CA PHE A 452 17.41 -10.15 -4.26
C PHE A 452 16.19 -9.54 -3.57
N ALA A 453 15.07 -9.48 -4.26
CA ALA A 453 13.82 -9.00 -3.67
C ALA A 453 13.26 -10.02 -2.67
N ASP A 454 12.53 -9.52 -1.68
CA ASP A 454 11.86 -10.35 -0.69
C ASP A 454 10.75 -11.19 -1.34
N ALA A 455 10.59 -12.44 -0.88
CA ALA A 455 9.46 -13.29 -1.24
C ALA A 455 8.26 -13.01 -0.33
N TYR A 456 7.08 -13.41 -0.77
CA TYR A 456 5.84 -13.23 -0.03
C TYR A 456 5.38 -14.54 0.60
N MET A 457 5.05 -14.52 1.90
CA MET A 457 4.46 -15.64 2.63
C MET A 457 2.95 -15.39 2.82
N PRO A 458 2.08 -16.09 2.08
CA PRO A 458 0.63 -15.89 2.14
C PRO A 458 0.03 -16.08 3.52
N LEU A 459 0.54 -17.05 4.28
CA LEU A 459 0.07 -17.42 5.60
C LEU A 459 0.08 -16.26 6.61
N THR A 460 1.13 -15.45 6.57
CA THR A 460 1.32 -14.28 7.45
C THR A 460 1.07 -12.96 6.75
N GLN A 461 0.93 -12.98 5.42
CA GLN A 461 0.86 -11.80 4.55
C GLN A 461 2.07 -10.87 4.73
N GLN A 462 3.25 -11.45 4.97
CA GLN A 462 4.50 -10.72 5.15
C GLN A 462 5.50 -11.04 4.03
N PHE A 463 6.31 -10.04 3.71
CA PHE A 463 7.49 -10.23 2.88
C PHE A 463 8.64 -10.71 3.75
N HIS A 464 9.44 -11.64 3.21
CA HIS A 464 10.57 -12.26 3.91
C HIS A 464 11.78 -12.40 2.99
N LEU A 465 12.96 -12.46 3.57
CA LEU A 465 14.21 -12.64 2.83
C LEU A 465 14.21 -13.96 2.05
N GLN A 466 14.83 -13.95 0.87
CA GLN A 466 15.11 -15.17 0.11
C GLN A 466 16.41 -15.00 -0.69
N ASN A 467 17.17 -16.08 -0.89
CA ASN A 467 18.44 -16.10 -1.62
C ASN A 467 18.41 -17.01 -2.86
N ARG A 468 17.21 -17.47 -3.24
CA ARG A 468 17.04 -18.45 -4.32
C ARG A 468 16.96 -17.80 -5.69
N LEU A 469 16.29 -16.65 -5.78
CA LEU A 469 16.03 -15.96 -7.06
C LEU A 469 16.37 -14.47 -6.95
N GLN A 470 17.38 -14.04 -7.72
CA GLN A 470 17.64 -12.63 -7.94
C GLN A 470 16.65 -12.09 -8.99
N THR A 471 15.87 -11.07 -8.64
CA THR A 471 15.06 -10.36 -9.63
C THR A 471 15.96 -9.53 -10.53
N GLU A 472 15.74 -9.63 -11.82
CA GLU A 472 16.58 -8.95 -12.81
C GLU A 472 16.33 -7.44 -12.84
N GLY A 473 17.31 -6.71 -13.39
CA GLY A 473 17.11 -5.34 -13.81
C GLY A 473 16.17 -5.31 -15.01
N TYR A 474 15.13 -4.47 -14.95
CA TYR A 474 14.10 -4.42 -15.96
C TYR A 474 13.56 -3.02 -16.20
N LEU A 475 13.32 -2.70 -17.48
CA LEU A 475 12.65 -1.49 -17.94
C LEU A 475 11.19 -1.82 -18.29
N LEU A 476 10.26 -1.42 -17.43
CA LEU A 476 8.82 -1.50 -17.70
C LEU A 476 8.38 -0.23 -18.44
N GLY A 477 7.80 -0.39 -19.62
CA GLY A 477 7.28 0.70 -20.43
C GLY A 477 5.77 0.61 -20.58
N GLU A 478 5.12 1.76 -20.49
CA GLU A 478 3.69 1.93 -20.70
C GLU A 478 3.45 3.09 -21.66
N ALA A 479 2.53 2.94 -22.61
CA ALA A 479 2.08 4.00 -23.51
C ALA A 479 0.61 4.31 -23.20
N PHE A 480 0.21 5.58 -23.24
CA PHE A 480 -1.15 5.96 -22.95
C PHE A 480 -1.62 7.17 -23.78
N ALA A 481 -2.92 7.27 -23.94
CA ALA A 481 -3.61 8.42 -24.51
C ALA A 481 -4.79 8.79 -23.60
N ASN A 482 -4.85 10.05 -23.18
CA ASN A 482 -5.94 10.63 -22.42
C ASN A 482 -6.71 11.61 -23.31
N PHE A 483 -8.03 11.53 -23.24
CA PHE A 483 -8.95 12.41 -23.99
C PHE A 483 -9.89 13.07 -23.00
N ARG A 484 -10.15 14.37 -23.16
CA ARG A 484 -11.12 15.09 -22.36
C ARG A 484 -12.01 15.93 -23.24
N ILE A 485 -13.31 15.68 -23.14
CA ILE A 485 -14.38 16.50 -23.74
C ILE A 485 -15.25 16.99 -22.59
N ASN A 486 -15.30 18.31 -22.40
CA ASN A 486 -16.00 18.90 -21.26
C ASN A 486 -15.59 18.25 -19.92
N ARG A 487 -16.53 17.50 -19.30
CA ARG A 487 -16.34 16.84 -18.01
C ARG A 487 -15.91 15.38 -18.16
N VAL A 488 -16.19 14.75 -19.30
CA VAL A 488 -15.85 13.34 -19.52
C VAL A 488 -14.38 13.19 -19.88
N ARG A 489 -13.72 12.26 -19.22
CA ARG A 489 -12.35 11.86 -19.53
C ARG A 489 -12.36 10.40 -19.96
N LEU A 490 -11.75 10.13 -21.10
CA LEU A 490 -11.51 8.79 -21.62
C LEU A 490 -10.00 8.55 -21.62
N PHE A 491 -9.58 7.31 -21.40
CA PHE A 491 -8.19 6.96 -21.58
C PHE A 491 -8.04 5.57 -22.18
N VAL A 492 -6.94 5.40 -22.89
CA VAL A 492 -6.45 4.12 -23.39
C VAL A 492 -5.03 3.95 -22.90
N LYS A 493 -4.70 2.81 -22.33
CA LYS A 493 -3.37 2.48 -21.83
C LYS A 493 -2.93 1.15 -22.36
N PHE A 494 -1.73 1.11 -22.89
CA PHE A 494 -1.01 -0.07 -23.29
C PHE A 494 0.09 -0.30 -22.25
N ALA A 495 -0.18 -1.18 -21.30
CA ALA A 495 0.76 -1.52 -20.24
C ALA A 495 1.80 -2.52 -20.76
N HIS A 496 3.01 -2.48 -20.18
CA HIS A 496 4.07 -3.43 -20.44
C HIS A 496 4.51 -3.51 -21.92
N ALA A 497 4.51 -2.36 -22.59
CA ALA A 497 4.88 -2.23 -24.00
C ALA A 497 6.34 -2.71 -24.30
N THR A 498 7.20 -2.73 -23.29
CA THR A 498 8.59 -3.18 -23.40
C THR A 498 8.79 -4.70 -23.35
N ASN A 499 7.76 -5.49 -23.01
CA ASN A 499 7.88 -6.94 -22.89
C ASN A 499 8.30 -7.62 -24.24
N ALA A 500 7.87 -7.09 -25.37
CA ALA A 500 8.25 -7.59 -26.69
C ALA A 500 9.67 -7.16 -27.13
N ILE A 501 10.22 -6.10 -26.52
CA ILE A 501 11.46 -5.44 -26.95
C ILE A 501 12.61 -5.76 -26.00
N TRP A 502 12.33 -5.86 -24.71
CA TRP A 502 13.33 -5.97 -23.65
C TRP A 502 13.13 -7.22 -22.82
N LYS A 503 13.93 -8.25 -23.03
CA LYS A 503 13.91 -9.52 -22.27
C LYS A 503 12.49 -10.08 -22.04
N PRO A 504 11.89 -10.75 -23.00
CA PRO A 504 10.63 -11.45 -22.78
C PRO A 504 10.80 -12.48 -21.65
N GLY A 505 9.81 -12.59 -20.77
CA GLY A 505 9.81 -13.54 -19.66
C GLY A 505 10.77 -13.17 -18.53
N TYR A 506 10.32 -12.36 -17.59
CA TYR A 506 11.10 -11.97 -16.42
C TYR A 506 10.30 -12.05 -15.13
N PHE A 507 11.01 -12.07 -13.99
CA PHE A 507 10.40 -12.01 -12.67
C PHE A 507 10.40 -10.58 -12.15
N GLN A 508 9.23 -9.97 -12.02
CA GLN A 508 9.08 -8.68 -11.37
C GLN A 508 9.17 -8.82 -9.85
N THR A 509 8.63 -9.91 -9.33
CA THR A 509 8.72 -10.34 -7.94
C THR A 509 9.22 -11.79 -7.89
N PRO A 510 9.89 -12.21 -6.80
CA PRO A 510 10.41 -13.57 -6.72
C PRO A 510 9.30 -14.61 -6.91
N PHE A 511 9.55 -15.58 -7.79
CA PHE A 511 8.68 -16.70 -8.12
C PHE A 511 7.35 -16.37 -8.85
N TYR A 512 7.06 -15.09 -9.10
CA TYR A 512 5.89 -14.66 -9.86
C TYR A 512 6.37 -14.06 -11.19
N PRO A 513 6.23 -14.81 -12.30
CA PRO A 513 6.62 -14.32 -13.61
C PRO A 513 5.62 -13.27 -14.09
N VAL A 514 6.09 -12.34 -14.89
CA VAL A 514 5.21 -11.50 -15.67
C VAL A 514 4.89 -12.25 -16.96
N VAL A 515 3.68 -12.75 -17.06
CA VAL A 515 3.19 -13.44 -18.24
C VAL A 515 2.61 -12.41 -19.22
N GLY A 516 3.27 -12.25 -20.36
CA GLY A 516 2.71 -11.49 -21.48
C GLY A 516 1.74 -12.38 -22.24
N ARG A 517 0.42 -12.19 -22.12
CA ARG A 517 -0.50 -12.76 -23.10
C ARG A 517 -0.39 -11.95 -24.38
N SER A 518 -0.05 -12.61 -25.49
CA SER A 518 -0.13 -12.00 -26.80
C SER A 518 -1.59 -11.84 -27.23
N ALA A 519 -2.00 -10.62 -27.56
CA ALA A 519 -3.20 -10.40 -28.36
C ALA A 519 -2.78 -10.27 -29.83
N ASN A 520 -3.48 -10.95 -30.69
CA ASN A 520 -3.30 -10.77 -32.13
C ASN A 520 -3.98 -9.48 -32.54
N LEU A 521 -3.25 -8.37 -32.53
CA LEU A 521 -3.71 -7.07 -33.03
C LEU A 521 -3.04 -6.84 -34.40
N PHE A 522 -3.85 -6.70 -35.45
CA PHE A 522 -3.39 -6.44 -36.80
C PHE A 522 -2.38 -7.48 -37.37
N GLY A 523 -2.52 -8.76 -36.99
CA GLY A 523 -1.63 -9.82 -37.46
C GLY A 523 -0.28 -9.93 -36.74
N ALA A 524 -0.02 -9.11 -35.76
CA ALA A 524 1.14 -9.19 -34.86
C ALA A 524 0.73 -9.68 -33.47
N ASN A 525 1.46 -10.66 -32.94
CA ASN A 525 1.32 -11.06 -31.53
C ASN A 525 1.93 -9.98 -30.64
N ILE A 526 1.09 -9.05 -30.19
CA ILE A 526 1.49 -7.98 -29.26
C ILE A 526 1.16 -8.44 -27.85
N PRO A 527 2.11 -8.47 -26.90
CA PRO A 527 1.82 -8.73 -25.49
C PRO A 527 0.82 -7.67 -25.01
N SER A 528 -0.43 -8.04 -24.75
CA SER A 528 -1.46 -7.03 -24.53
C SER A 528 -1.93 -7.02 -23.10
N LEU A 529 -1.54 -5.97 -22.38
CA LEU A 529 -2.28 -5.44 -21.26
C LEU A 529 -2.91 -4.10 -21.71
N LEU A 530 -3.77 -4.17 -22.74
CA LEU A 530 -4.56 -3.03 -23.16
C LEU A 530 -5.65 -2.78 -22.14
N SER A 531 -5.77 -1.57 -21.68
CA SER A 531 -6.88 -1.11 -20.84
C SER A 531 -7.44 0.20 -21.36
N PHE A 532 -8.74 0.36 -21.21
CA PHE A 532 -9.42 1.61 -21.46
C PHE A 532 -10.33 1.95 -20.29
N GLY A 533 -10.59 3.24 -20.13
CA GLY A 533 -11.46 3.65 -19.05
C GLY A 533 -12.13 4.99 -19.29
N VAL A 534 -13.11 5.24 -18.44
CA VAL A 534 -13.92 6.44 -18.45
C VAL A 534 -13.97 7.01 -17.04
N ASN A 535 -13.76 8.32 -16.92
CA ASN A 535 -14.06 9.07 -15.72
C ASN A 535 -15.13 10.11 -16.07
N TRP A 536 -16.30 9.94 -15.49
CA TRP A 536 -17.47 10.76 -15.80
C TRP A 536 -18.03 11.41 -14.53
N PRO A 537 -17.58 12.63 -14.18
CA PRO A 537 -18.25 13.42 -13.14
C PRO A 537 -19.57 13.95 -13.66
N LEU A 538 -20.64 13.56 -12.97
CA LEU A 538 -22.02 14.00 -13.20
C LEU A 538 -22.33 15.12 -12.20
N PHE A 539 -22.71 16.29 -12.70
CA PHE A 539 -23.20 17.41 -11.92
C PHE A 539 -24.51 17.87 -12.54
N ASP A 540 -25.49 18.18 -11.73
CA ASP A 540 -26.67 18.91 -12.16
C ASP A 540 -26.43 20.43 -12.12
#